data_9f5dc39e24b7cb9917eaf05cd6ba2d4f
#
_entry.id   9f5dc39e24b7cb9917eaf05cd6ba2d4f
#
_cell.length_a   1.000
_cell.length_b   1.000
_cell.length_c   1.000
_cell.angle_alpha   90.00
_cell.angle_beta   90.00
_cell.angle_gamma   90.00
#
_symmetry.space_group_name_H-M   'P 1'
#
loop_
_entity.id
_entity.type
_entity.pdbx_description
1 polymer ?
#
loop_
_entity_poly.entity_id
_entity_poly.type
_entity_poly.pdbx_seq_one_letter_code
_entity_poly.pdbx_strand_id
1 'polypeptide(L)'
;MESTHLLVFLSRNFKTLMTIGFLSAVAASGVSFLLDEYYQSTVVMFATSQHSIGEQFFEETKKNDLLAYGETEDAERLLQILNSHRIRNRIITKYDLYTHYDLDRAEAGAKTDMAKTYNSNVSASLTRFGSIKVEVLDTDPNMARDMANDMAFLVDSVSNQMRNERAREAFNLAINTLKKTSQQIAEAEDSLATLHSMGIYDFEAQVEGLTAQYGMALASGNKSAARTMQSDLQKIAGLANGYNNLSAFLEGAYEQQSLLKKRVELMRVDAETQLPSSFVVDYASAADKKSKPVRWLIVVMTAVIAVGASFLAMLAWETLQRAQTPNA
;
A
#
# COMPACT_ATOMS: atom_id res chain seq x y z
N MET A 1 -51.60 -8.37 29.03
CA MET A 1 -51.15 -8.39 30.43
C MET A 1 -50.98 -6.95 30.88
N GLU A 2 -51.76 -6.52 31.83
CA GLU A 2 -51.70 -5.16 32.29
C GLU A 2 -50.37 -4.92 33.05
N SER A 3 -49.74 -3.78 32.84
CA SER A 3 -48.47 -3.36 33.43
C SER A 3 -48.46 -3.46 34.98
N THR A 4 -49.59 -3.36 35.62
CA THR A 4 -49.81 -3.55 37.06
C THR A 4 -49.51 -4.99 37.56
N HIS A 5 -49.79 -6.01 36.73
CA HIS A 5 -49.47 -7.40 37.09
C HIS A 5 -47.97 -7.67 37.15
N LEU A 6 -47.20 -7.07 36.25
CA LEU A 6 -45.75 -7.22 36.22
C LEU A 6 -45.08 -6.56 37.46
N LEU A 7 -45.58 -5.39 37.87
CA LEU A 7 -45.07 -4.70 39.07
C LEU A 7 -45.38 -5.47 40.35
N VAL A 8 -46.57 -6.03 40.47
CA VAL A 8 -46.96 -6.86 41.63
C VAL A 8 -46.12 -8.13 41.67
N PHE A 9 -45.90 -8.78 40.51
CA PHE A 9 -45.06 -9.96 40.41
C PHE A 9 -43.61 -9.66 40.83
N LEU A 10 -43.04 -8.53 40.34
CA LEU A 10 -41.69 -8.10 40.68
C LEU A 10 -41.55 -7.84 42.19
N SER A 11 -42.51 -7.14 42.78
CA SER A 11 -42.49 -6.85 44.25
C SER A 11 -42.58 -8.09 45.09
N ARG A 12 -43.41 -9.08 44.68
CA ARG A 12 -43.57 -10.36 45.38
C ARG A 12 -42.27 -11.19 45.39
N ASN A 13 -41.57 -11.19 44.24
CA ASN A 13 -40.37 -12.02 44.04
C ASN A 13 -39.06 -11.25 44.25
N PHE A 14 -39.13 -10.00 44.69
CA PHE A 14 -37.96 -9.08 44.76
C PHE A 14 -36.81 -9.68 45.58
N LYS A 15 -37.10 -10.28 46.75
CA LYS A 15 -36.07 -10.91 47.59
C LYS A 15 -35.34 -12.05 46.89
N THR A 16 -36.06 -12.89 46.13
CA THR A 16 -35.50 -14.02 45.38
C THR A 16 -34.64 -13.52 44.21
N LEU A 17 -35.11 -12.51 43.50
CA LEU A 17 -34.34 -11.90 42.39
C LEU A 17 -33.06 -11.22 42.92
N MET A 18 -33.13 -10.52 44.04
CA MET A 18 -31.96 -9.91 44.69
C MET A 18 -30.94 -10.95 45.16
N THR A 19 -31.40 -12.06 45.75
CA THR A 19 -30.48 -13.16 46.17
C THR A 19 -29.80 -13.82 44.98
N ILE A 20 -30.53 -14.08 43.88
CA ILE A 20 -29.95 -14.64 42.67
C ILE A 20 -28.94 -13.64 42.06
N GLY A 21 -29.28 -12.34 41.96
CA GLY A 21 -28.38 -11.31 41.48
C GLY A 21 -27.10 -11.20 42.32
N PHE A 22 -27.23 -11.27 43.64
CA PHE A 22 -26.08 -11.25 44.54
C PHE A 22 -25.19 -12.50 44.39
N LEU A 23 -25.78 -13.69 44.38
CA LEU A 23 -25.02 -14.94 44.20
C LEU A 23 -24.32 -15.00 42.87
N SER A 24 -24.97 -14.55 41.77
CA SER A 24 -24.37 -14.48 40.44
C SER A 24 -23.22 -13.46 40.37
N ALA A 25 -23.34 -12.30 41.06
CA ALA A 25 -22.28 -11.33 41.19
C ALA A 25 -21.04 -11.87 41.91
N VAL A 26 -21.27 -12.61 43.04
CA VAL A 26 -20.17 -13.24 43.75
C VAL A 26 -19.46 -14.31 42.90
N ALA A 27 -20.22 -15.17 42.23
CA ALA A 27 -19.67 -16.18 41.33
C ALA A 27 -18.89 -15.57 40.19
N ALA A 28 -19.47 -14.53 39.52
CA ALA A 28 -18.81 -13.80 38.45
C ALA A 28 -17.54 -13.08 38.92
N SER A 29 -17.53 -12.55 40.14
CA SER A 29 -16.32 -11.93 40.71
C SER A 29 -15.21 -12.99 40.86
N GLY A 30 -15.52 -14.18 41.41
CA GLY A 30 -14.54 -15.29 41.51
C GLY A 30 -13.96 -15.70 40.16
N VAL A 31 -14.81 -15.93 39.17
CA VAL A 31 -14.37 -16.31 37.82
C VAL A 31 -13.55 -15.18 37.14
N SER A 32 -13.93 -13.91 37.38
CA SER A 32 -13.21 -12.78 36.80
C SER A 32 -11.77 -12.62 37.31
N PHE A 33 -11.43 -13.18 38.48
CA PHE A 33 -10.05 -13.19 38.98
C PHE A 33 -9.18 -14.28 38.33
N LEU A 34 -9.78 -15.29 37.71
CA LEU A 34 -9.05 -16.35 36.99
C LEU A 34 -8.73 -15.97 35.55
N LEU A 35 -9.28 -14.85 35.03
CA LEU A 35 -9.01 -14.39 33.69
C LEU A 35 -7.68 -13.63 33.65
N ASP A 36 -6.88 -13.90 32.59
CA ASP A 36 -5.61 -13.25 32.35
C ASP A 36 -5.76 -11.73 32.18
N GLU A 37 -4.79 -11.00 32.68
CA GLU A 37 -4.72 -9.56 32.57
C GLU A 37 -3.99 -9.16 31.29
N TYR A 38 -4.62 -8.32 30.47
CA TYR A 38 -4.04 -7.80 29.24
C TYR A 38 -3.72 -6.31 29.39
N TYR A 39 -2.55 -5.94 28.91
CA TYR A 39 -2.02 -4.59 28.88
C TYR A 39 -2.05 -4.08 27.46
N GLN A 40 -2.47 -2.83 27.25
CA GLN A 40 -2.57 -2.22 25.93
C GLN A 40 -1.48 -1.20 25.75
N SER A 41 -0.69 -1.36 24.68
CA SER A 41 0.26 -0.36 24.20
C SER A 41 -0.18 0.17 22.86
N THR A 42 0.04 1.46 22.63
CA THR A 42 -0.45 2.16 21.44
C THR A 42 0.67 2.99 20.82
N VAL A 43 0.87 2.87 19.51
CA VAL A 43 1.71 3.75 18.70
C VAL A 43 0.85 4.53 17.72
N VAL A 44 1.18 5.81 17.53
CA VAL A 44 0.48 6.70 16.58
C VAL A 44 1.47 7.26 15.58
N MET A 45 1.13 7.18 14.29
CA MET A 45 1.97 7.65 13.20
C MET A 45 1.15 8.32 12.10
N PHE A 46 1.76 9.23 11.34
CA PHE A 46 1.23 9.74 10.09
C PHE A 46 1.94 9.09 8.91
N ALA A 47 1.22 8.86 7.83
CA ALA A 47 1.84 8.54 6.55
C ALA A 47 2.58 9.74 6.00
N THR A 48 3.67 9.52 5.25
CA THR A 48 4.32 10.53 4.43
C THR A 48 3.80 10.44 2.99
N SER A 49 3.93 11.53 2.25
CA SER A 49 3.60 11.54 0.81
C SER A 49 4.45 10.50 0.06
N GLN A 50 3.80 9.71 -0.79
CA GLN A 50 4.43 8.63 -1.56
C GLN A 50 4.74 9.04 -3.01
N HIS A 51 4.88 10.33 -3.28
CA HIS A 51 5.20 10.84 -4.63
C HIS A 51 6.62 10.45 -5.07
N SER A 52 6.84 10.39 -6.40
CA SER A 52 8.16 10.15 -6.97
C SER A 52 9.14 11.24 -6.55
N ILE A 53 10.26 10.85 -5.98
CA ILE A 53 11.33 11.76 -5.56
C ILE A 53 12.01 12.34 -6.81
N GLY A 54 12.24 11.49 -7.81
CA GLY A 54 12.83 11.91 -9.07
C GLY A 54 12.01 13.00 -9.77
N GLU A 55 10.68 12.84 -9.87
CA GLU A 55 9.81 13.85 -10.47
C GLU A 55 9.89 15.19 -9.72
N GLN A 56 9.95 15.18 -8.41
CA GLN A 56 10.00 16.40 -7.60
C GLN A 56 11.32 17.18 -7.79
N PHE A 57 12.43 16.49 -8.03
CA PHE A 57 13.73 17.13 -8.27
C PHE A 57 13.87 17.72 -9.69
N PHE A 58 13.19 17.15 -10.69
CA PHE A 58 13.41 17.47 -12.08
C PHE A 58 12.24 18.18 -12.77
N GLU A 59 11.06 18.20 -12.14
CA GLU A 59 9.89 18.94 -12.64
C GLU A 59 9.64 20.19 -11.78
N GLU A 60 9.99 21.35 -12.27
CA GLU A 60 9.79 22.67 -11.61
C GLU A 60 8.30 23.01 -11.39
N THR A 61 7.37 22.30 -12.03
CA THR A 61 5.95 22.64 -12.06
C THR A 61 5.13 22.06 -10.90
N LYS A 62 5.62 21.05 -10.22
CA LYS A 62 4.91 20.47 -9.06
C LYS A 62 5.57 20.92 -7.75
N LYS A 63 4.99 21.91 -7.09
CA LYS A 63 5.30 22.30 -5.71
C LYS A 63 4.81 21.23 -4.70
N ASN A 64 5.26 19.99 -4.83
CA ASN A 64 5.01 18.98 -3.82
C ASN A 64 6.18 18.98 -2.85
N ASP A 65 5.90 19.32 -1.60
CA ASP A 65 6.88 19.27 -0.53
C ASP A 65 7.25 17.79 -0.26
N LEU A 66 8.54 17.46 -0.41
CA LEU A 66 9.08 16.11 -0.08
C LEU A 66 8.82 15.68 1.35
N LEU A 67 8.60 16.65 2.23
CA LEU A 67 8.35 16.46 3.66
C LEU A 67 6.87 16.63 4.02
N ALA A 68 5.99 16.80 3.03
CA ALA A 68 4.57 16.91 3.29
C ALA A 68 4.01 15.65 3.94
N TYR A 69 3.08 15.85 4.87
CA TYR A 69 2.27 14.76 5.38
C TYR A 69 1.50 14.12 4.21
N GLY A 70 1.38 12.79 4.25
CA GLY A 70 0.62 12.07 3.24
C GLY A 70 -0.86 12.39 3.32
N GLU A 71 -1.51 12.28 2.18
CA GLU A 71 -2.96 12.39 2.08
C GLU A 71 -3.65 11.16 2.69
N THR A 72 -4.97 11.20 2.81
CA THR A 72 -5.77 10.08 3.35
C THR A 72 -5.49 8.77 2.60
N GLU A 73 -5.28 8.83 1.29
CA GLU A 73 -4.96 7.66 0.47
C GLU A 73 -3.61 7.02 0.84
N ASP A 74 -2.60 7.82 1.18
CA ASP A 74 -1.31 7.31 1.63
C ASP A 74 -1.44 6.61 2.98
N ALA A 75 -2.24 7.17 3.88
CA ALA A 75 -2.54 6.57 5.17
C ALA A 75 -3.33 5.25 5.02
N GLU A 76 -4.31 5.18 4.11
CA GLU A 76 -5.05 3.95 3.81
C GLU A 76 -4.16 2.86 3.22
N ARG A 77 -3.25 3.21 2.30
CA ARG A 77 -2.25 2.26 1.74
C ARG A 77 -1.35 1.71 2.83
N LEU A 78 -0.86 2.58 3.71
CA LEU A 78 0.00 2.18 4.81
C LEU A 78 -0.74 1.28 5.79
N LEU A 79 -2.02 1.57 6.07
CA LEU A 79 -2.91 0.73 6.89
C LEU A 79 -3.13 -0.65 6.27
N GLN A 80 -3.27 -0.75 4.94
CA GLN A 80 -3.35 -2.05 4.25
C GLN A 80 -2.06 -2.87 4.41
N ILE A 81 -0.89 -2.21 4.36
CA ILE A 81 0.40 -2.89 4.59
C ILE A 81 0.48 -3.38 6.04
N LEU A 82 0.09 -2.57 7.03
CA LEU A 82 0.05 -2.96 8.45
C LEU A 82 -0.82 -4.20 8.69
N ASN A 83 -1.98 -4.27 8.05
CA ASN A 83 -2.91 -5.39 8.17
C ASN A 83 -2.55 -6.60 7.28
N SER A 84 -1.43 -6.53 6.54
CA SER A 84 -1.01 -7.59 5.64
C SER A 84 -0.46 -8.81 6.38
N HIS A 85 -0.56 -9.99 5.71
CA HIS A 85 0.10 -11.20 6.17
C HIS A 85 1.63 -11.03 6.31
N ARG A 86 2.23 -10.13 5.53
CA ARG A 86 3.69 -9.89 5.53
C ARG A 86 4.13 -9.31 6.88
N ILE A 87 3.43 -8.31 7.40
CA ILE A 87 3.71 -7.72 8.72
C ILE A 87 3.38 -8.74 9.82
N ARG A 88 2.17 -9.33 9.78
CA ARG A 88 1.74 -10.31 10.80
C ARG A 88 2.75 -11.45 10.94
N ASN A 89 3.18 -12.07 9.84
CA ASN A 89 4.09 -13.20 9.91
C ASN A 89 5.47 -12.79 10.44
N ARG A 90 5.96 -11.58 10.14
CA ARG A 90 7.21 -11.06 10.71
C ARG A 90 7.11 -10.89 12.23
N ILE A 91 6.01 -10.32 12.73
CA ILE A 91 5.78 -10.16 14.17
C ILE A 91 5.66 -11.53 14.85
N ILE A 92 4.84 -12.45 14.31
CA ILE A 92 4.68 -13.80 14.84
C ILE A 92 6.05 -14.52 14.96
N THR A 93 6.90 -14.39 13.94
CA THR A 93 8.21 -15.04 13.93
C THR A 93 9.19 -14.36 14.87
N LYS A 94 9.23 -13.00 14.88
CA LYS A 94 10.18 -12.24 15.70
C LYS A 94 9.98 -12.46 17.19
N TYR A 95 8.72 -12.52 17.62
CA TYR A 95 8.35 -12.66 19.03
C TYR A 95 8.00 -14.10 19.43
N ASP A 96 8.15 -15.07 18.53
CA ASP A 96 7.78 -16.47 18.75
C ASP A 96 6.40 -16.64 19.39
N LEU A 97 5.38 -15.97 18.81
CA LEU A 97 4.06 -15.89 19.39
C LEU A 97 3.36 -17.24 19.56
N TYR A 98 3.79 -18.29 18.84
CA TYR A 98 3.28 -19.64 19.07
C TYR A 98 3.65 -20.14 20.47
N THR A 99 4.90 -19.98 20.86
CA THR A 99 5.36 -20.35 22.21
C THR A 99 4.77 -19.41 23.27
N HIS A 100 4.67 -18.11 22.95
CA HIS A 100 4.16 -17.11 23.88
C HIS A 100 2.67 -17.31 24.24
N TYR A 101 1.86 -17.74 23.28
CA TYR A 101 0.41 -18.00 23.50
C TYR A 101 0.08 -19.49 23.68
N ASP A 102 1.07 -20.33 23.97
CA ASP A 102 0.91 -21.78 24.18
C ASP A 102 0.17 -22.51 23.04
N LEU A 103 0.46 -22.12 21.76
CA LEU A 103 -0.12 -22.74 20.57
C LEU A 103 0.86 -23.74 19.97
N ASP A 104 0.43 -25.01 19.82
CA ASP A 104 1.25 -26.02 19.15
C ASP A 104 1.28 -25.83 17.64
N ARG A 105 2.48 -25.56 17.09
CA ARG A 105 2.70 -25.39 15.64
C ARG A 105 2.38 -26.63 14.82
N ALA A 106 2.44 -27.81 15.41
CA ALA A 106 2.19 -29.09 14.73
C ALA A 106 0.71 -29.46 14.65
N GLU A 107 -0.16 -28.75 15.39
CA GLU A 107 -1.59 -29.00 15.41
C GLU A 107 -2.27 -28.60 14.10
N ALA A 108 -3.25 -29.42 13.68
CA ALA A 108 -4.06 -29.11 12.52
C ALA A 108 -4.87 -27.82 12.75
N GLY A 109 -4.61 -26.78 11.93
CA GLY A 109 -5.27 -25.47 12.09
C GLY A 109 -4.47 -24.43 12.88
N ALA A 110 -3.31 -24.77 13.44
CA ALA A 110 -2.45 -23.88 14.23
C ALA A 110 -2.23 -22.49 13.60
N LYS A 111 -2.06 -22.41 12.28
CA LYS A 111 -1.93 -21.13 11.55
C LYS A 111 -3.21 -20.28 11.63
N THR A 112 -4.35 -20.92 11.57
CA THR A 112 -5.66 -20.24 11.66
C THR A 112 -5.90 -19.72 13.07
N ASP A 113 -5.57 -20.51 14.07
CA ASP A 113 -5.77 -20.13 15.47
C ASP A 113 -4.77 -19.05 15.89
N MET A 114 -3.51 -19.14 15.45
CA MET A 114 -2.55 -18.06 15.60
C MET A 114 -3.03 -16.75 14.94
N ALA A 115 -3.61 -16.85 13.75
CA ALA A 115 -4.14 -15.67 13.06
C ALA A 115 -5.35 -15.05 13.81
N LYS A 116 -6.22 -15.86 14.38
CA LYS A 116 -7.34 -15.38 15.23
C LYS A 116 -6.82 -14.71 16.49
N THR A 117 -5.89 -15.36 17.22
CA THR A 117 -5.26 -14.80 18.42
C THR A 117 -4.57 -13.49 18.12
N TYR A 118 -3.77 -13.44 17.05
CA TYR A 118 -3.12 -12.20 16.62
C TYR A 118 -4.14 -11.09 16.31
N ASN A 119 -5.18 -11.37 15.53
CA ASN A 119 -6.19 -10.37 15.16
C ASN A 119 -7.07 -9.92 16.33
N SER A 120 -7.19 -10.71 17.41
CA SER A 120 -7.88 -10.29 18.63
C SER A 120 -7.04 -9.38 19.51
N ASN A 121 -5.71 -9.50 19.41
CA ASN A 121 -4.76 -8.80 20.25
C ASN A 121 -4.10 -7.60 19.55
N VAL A 122 -4.07 -7.58 18.22
CA VAL A 122 -3.43 -6.53 17.43
C VAL A 122 -4.45 -5.89 16.50
N SER A 123 -4.56 -4.58 16.56
CA SER A 123 -5.42 -3.80 15.67
C SER A 123 -4.70 -2.56 15.15
N ALA A 124 -4.93 -2.25 13.87
CA ALA A 124 -4.50 -1.00 13.26
C ALA A 124 -5.71 -0.31 12.64
N SER A 125 -5.85 0.99 12.88
CA SER A 125 -7.00 1.78 12.42
C SER A 125 -6.62 3.21 12.10
N LEU A 126 -7.39 3.83 11.20
CA LEU A 126 -7.27 5.25 10.89
C LEU A 126 -8.04 6.06 11.93
N THR A 127 -7.42 7.10 12.46
CA THR A 127 -8.08 8.03 13.37
C THR A 127 -8.83 9.12 12.58
N ARG A 128 -9.74 9.83 13.25
CA ARG A 128 -10.44 10.99 12.66
C ARG A 128 -9.52 12.14 12.21
N PHE A 129 -8.26 12.10 12.62
CA PHE A 129 -7.26 13.12 12.29
C PHE A 129 -6.33 12.69 11.14
N GLY A 130 -6.62 11.56 10.47
CA GLY A 130 -5.79 11.04 9.39
C GLY A 130 -4.51 10.32 9.85
N SER A 131 -4.27 10.19 11.16
CA SER A 131 -3.18 9.37 11.68
C SER A 131 -3.57 7.90 11.76
N ILE A 132 -2.58 7.02 11.72
CA ILE A 132 -2.74 5.59 11.93
C ILE A 132 -2.42 5.28 13.37
N LYS A 133 -3.33 4.58 14.03
CA LYS A 133 -3.17 4.09 15.39
C LYS A 133 -3.02 2.56 15.36
N VAL A 134 -1.93 2.04 15.93
CA VAL A 134 -1.71 0.61 16.13
C VAL A 134 -1.82 0.33 17.63
N GLU A 135 -2.68 -0.60 18.00
CA GLU A 135 -2.93 -1.03 19.37
C GLU A 135 -2.57 -2.51 19.50
N VAL A 136 -1.77 -2.81 20.49
CA VAL A 136 -1.36 -4.18 20.82
C VAL A 136 -1.77 -4.47 22.26
N LEU A 137 -2.47 -5.58 22.43
CA LEU A 137 -2.86 -6.15 23.72
C LEU A 137 -2.01 -7.40 23.97
N ASP A 138 -1.37 -7.47 25.14
CA ASP A 138 -0.60 -8.64 25.55
C ASP A 138 -0.65 -8.82 27.06
N THR A 139 -0.36 -10.02 27.53
CA THR A 139 -0.23 -10.31 28.96
C THR A 139 1.03 -9.70 29.56
N ASP A 140 2.07 -9.50 28.74
CA ASP A 140 3.28 -8.77 29.12
C ASP A 140 3.24 -7.33 28.56
N PRO A 141 3.21 -6.29 29.42
CA PRO A 141 3.18 -4.89 28.99
C PRO A 141 4.42 -4.47 28.17
N ASN A 142 5.59 -5.09 28.39
CA ASN A 142 6.78 -4.82 27.62
C ASN A 142 6.68 -5.40 26.19
N MET A 143 6.16 -6.62 26.09
CA MET A 143 5.92 -7.25 24.79
C MET A 143 4.88 -6.46 23.98
N ALA A 144 3.79 -6.01 24.59
CA ALA A 144 2.81 -5.15 23.94
C ALA A 144 3.44 -3.88 23.39
N ARG A 145 4.30 -3.19 24.17
CA ARG A 145 5.06 -2.00 23.75
C ARG A 145 5.97 -2.30 22.58
N ASP A 146 6.77 -3.36 22.69
CA ASP A 146 7.80 -3.67 21.71
C ASP A 146 7.18 -4.10 20.38
N MET A 147 6.14 -4.92 20.42
CA MET A 147 5.38 -5.29 19.22
C MET A 147 4.76 -4.07 18.53
N ALA A 148 4.15 -3.14 19.28
CA ALA A 148 3.54 -1.95 18.71
C ALA A 148 4.58 -1.05 18.02
N ASN A 149 5.72 -0.80 18.65
CA ASN A 149 6.81 -0.02 18.09
C ASN A 149 7.46 -0.72 16.88
N ASP A 150 7.65 -2.03 16.96
CA ASP A 150 8.18 -2.80 15.83
C ASP A 150 7.23 -2.81 14.63
N MET A 151 5.93 -2.81 14.83
CA MET A 151 4.98 -2.69 13.73
C MET A 151 5.12 -1.36 12.99
N ALA A 152 5.35 -0.25 13.72
CA ALA A 152 5.62 1.04 13.12
C ALA A 152 6.93 1.04 12.30
N PHE A 153 7.98 0.39 12.79
CA PHE A 153 9.23 0.22 12.06
C PHE A 153 9.09 -0.73 10.86
N LEU A 154 8.39 -1.85 11.03
CA LEU A 154 8.22 -2.85 9.97
C LEU A 154 7.37 -2.34 8.81
N VAL A 155 6.35 -1.51 9.06
CA VAL A 155 5.54 -0.95 7.98
C VAL A 155 6.38 -0.06 7.08
N ASP A 156 7.27 0.73 7.65
CA ASP A 156 8.20 1.56 6.89
C ASP A 156 9.15 0.70 6.04
N SER A 157 9.76 -0.31 6.66
CA SER A 157 10.64 -1.26 5.97
C SER A 157 9.95 -2.00 4.83
N VAL A 158 8.71 -2.50 5.03
CA VAL A 158 7.95 -3.23 4.02
C VAL A 158 7.49 -2.30 2.90
N SER A 159 7.02 -1.10 3.22
CA SER A 159 6.61 -0.09 2.25
C SER A 159 7.78 0.30 1.34
N ASN A 160 8.94 0.59 1.93
CA ASN A 160 10.16 0.92 1.19
C ASN A 160 10.62 -0.25 0.31
N GLN A 161 10.57 -1.49 0.82
CA GLN A 161 10.90 -2.66 0.02
C GLN A 161 10.00 -2.77 -1.22
N MET A 162 8.69 -2.66 -1.06
CA MET A 162 7.72 -2.71 -2.17
C MET A 162 7.93 -1.58 -3.19
N ARG A 163 8.24 -0.37 -2.70
CA ARG A 163 8.54 0.77 -3.55
C ARG A 163 9.82 0.56 -4.36
N ASN A 164 10.88 0.11 -3.71
CA ASN A 164 12.17 -0.13 -4.35
C ASN A 164 12.10 -1.26 -5.39
N GLU A 165 11.34 -2.33 -5.12
CA GLU A 165 11.11 -3.41 -6.10
C GLU A 165 10.50 -2.83 -7.39
N ARG A 166 9.42 -2.05 -7.27
CA ARG A 166 8.75 -1.41 -8.43
C ARG A 166 9.64 -0.38 -9.13
N ALA A 167 10.35 0.45 -8.36
CA ALA A 167 11.23 1.46 -8.93
C ALA A 167 12.40 0.82 -9.71
N ARG A 168 12.98 -0.27 -9.21
CA ARG A 168 14.03 -1.04 -9.92
C ARG A 168 13.52 -1.68 -11.20
N GLU A 169 12.30 -2.23 -11.22
CA GLU A 169 11.70 -2.76 -12.44
C GLU A 169 11.49 -1.67 -13.48
N ALA A 170 10.95 -0.53 -13.08
CA ALA A 170 10.77 0.63 -13.97
C ALA A 170 12.12 1.16 -14.50
N PHE A 171 13.13 1.26 -13.64
CA PHE A 171 14.48 1.67 -14.01
C PHE A 171 15.12 0.71 -15.04
N ASN A 172 15.03 -0.60 -14.80
CA ASN A 172 15.54 -1.61 -15.73
C ASN A 172 14.83 -1.55 -17.08
N LEU A 173 13.52 -1.34 -17.10
CA LEU A 173 12.76 -1.16 -18.34
C LEU A 173 13.23 0.09 -19.10
N ALA A 174 13.43 1.21 -18.41
CA ALA A 174 13.90 2.47 -19.01
C ALA A 174 15.31 2.33 -19.58
N ILE A 175 16.24 1.68 -18.87
CA ILE A 175 17.61 1.38 -19.37
C ILE A 175 17.55 0.53 -20.63
N ASN A 176 16.77 -0.56 -20.61
CA ASN A 176 16.64 -1.45 -21.76
C ASN A 176 16.05 -0.72 -22.97
N THR A 177 15.08 0.16 -22.76
CA THR A 177 14.49 0.99 -23.81
C THR A 177 15.50 1.97 -24.36
N LEU A 178 16.27 2.66 -23.50
CA LEU A 178 17.33 3.56 -23.92
C LEU A 178 18.41 2.85 -24.75
N LYS A 179 18.83 1.65 -24.29
CA LYS A 179 19.80 0.82 -25.02
C LYS A 179 19.29 0.45 -26.42
N LYS A 180 18.01 0.02 -26.51
CA LYS A 180 17.38 -0.30 -27.81
C LYS A 180 17.33 0.90 -28.74
N THR A 181 16.89 2.06 -28.23
CA THR A 181 16.86 3.31 -29.02
C THR A 181 18.26 3.71 -29.47
N SER A 182 19.27 3.61 -28.59
CA SER A 182 20.67 3.89 -28.96
C SER A 182 21.20 2.95 -30.04
N GLN A 183 20.82 1.68 -30.02
CA GLN A 183 21.18 0.72 -31.06
C GLN A 183 20.49 1.06 -32.39
N GLN A 184 19.22 1.43 -32.37
CA GLN A 184 18.50 1.86 -33.58
C GLN A 184 19.10 3.13 -34.22
N ILE A 185 19.55 4.07 -33.36
CA ILE A 185 20.28 5.25 -33.84
C ILE A 185 21.56 4.85 -34.53
N ALA A 186 22.40 3.98 -33.92
CA ALA A 186 23.65 3.52 -34.50
C ALA A 186 23.45 2.80 -35.85
N GLU A 187 22.42 1.96 -35.97
CA GLU A 187 22.06 1.27 -37.22
C GLU A 187 21.61 2.27 -38.32
N ALA A 188 20.88 3.31 -37.93
CA ALA A 188 20.47 4.37 -38.87
C ALA A 188 21.63 5.28 -39.28
N GLU A 189 22.54 5.61 -38.35
CA GLU A 189 23.79 6.35 -38.64
C GLU A 189 24.69 5.58 -39.64
N ASP A 190 24.84 4.26 -39.44
CA ASP A 190 25.61 3.42 -40.38
C ASP A 190 24.97 3.39 -41.77
N SER A 191 23.65 3.32 -41.82
CA SER A 191 22.88 3.40 -43.06
C SER A 191 23.07 4.76 -43.76
N LEU A 192 23.06 5.85 -42.97
CA LEU A 192 23.32 7.20 -43.49
C LEU A 192 24.77 7.36 -43.96
N ALA A 193 25.73 6.80 -43.21
CA ALA A 193 27.15 6.76 -43.62
C ALA A 193 27.34 6.02 -44.95
N THR A 194 26.56 4.97 -45.19
CA THR A 194 26.56 4.27 -46.50
C THR A 194 26.08 5.20 -47.63
N LEU A 195 25.04 5.97 -47.44
CA LEU A 195 24.57 6.98 -48.41
C LEU A 195 25.60 8.07 -48.62
N HIS A 196 26.28 8.52 -47.57
CA HIS A 196 27.41 9.46 -47.68
C HIS A 196 28.56 8.88 -48.52
N SER A 197 28.88 7.60 -48.35
CA SER A 197 29.93 6.96 -49.19
C SER A 197 29.55 6.86 -50.65
N MET A 198 28.27 6.90 -50.97
CA MET A 198 27.74 7.00 -52.33
C MET A 198 27.75 8.46 -52.89
N GLY A 199 28.21 9.42 -52.09
CA GLY A 199 28.33 10.83 -52.48
C GLY A 199 27.10 11.69 -52.14
N ILE A 200 26.16 11.19 -51.30
CA ILE A 200 24.99 11.96 -50.89
C ILE A 200 25.22 12.49 -49.48
N TYR A 201 25.48 13.78 -49.37
CA TYR A 201 25.76 14.48 -48.11
C TYR A 201 24.63 15.41 -47.67
N ASP A 202 24.06 16.13 -48.63
CA ASP A 202 22.92 17.02 -48.46
C ASP A 202 22.08 16.92 -49.74
N PHE A 203 20.98 16.15 -49.62
CA PHE A 203 20.15 15.86 -50.79
C PHE A 203 19.56 17.11 -51.40
N GLU A 204 19.03 18.05 -50.61
CA GLU A 204 18.37 19.25 -51.12
C GLU A 204 19.36 20.18 -51.82
N ALA A 205 20.49 20.49 -51.19
CA ALA A 205 21.54 21.35 -51.78
C ALA A 205 22.16 20.73 -53.04
N GLN A 206 22.35 19.39 -53.06
CA GLN A 206 22.92 18.72 -54.25
C GLN A 206 21.94 18.69 -55.43
N VAL A 207 20.64 18.47 -55.18
CA VAL A 207 19.61 18.51 -56.24
C VAL A 207 19.46 19.92 -56.79
N GLU A 208 19.44 20.94 -55.93
CA GLU A 208 19.38 22.34 -56.35
C GLU A 208 20.59 22.70 -57.23
N GLY A 209 21.80 22.39 -56.75
CA GLY A 209 23.04 22.66 -57.50
C GLY A 209 23.11 21.96 -58.87
N LEU A 210 22.76 20.65 -58.89
CA LEU A 210 22.74 19.88 -60.15
C LEU A 210 21.64 20.35 -61.10
N THR A 211 20.49 20.73 -60.60
CA THR A 211 19.40 21.28 -61.45
C THR A 211 19.77 22.59 -62.06
N ALA A 212 20.43 23.50 -61.30
CA ALA A 212 20.96 24.75 -61.83
C ALA A 212 22.01 24.50 -62.92
N GLN A 213 22.96 23.62 -62.72
CA GLN A 213 24.00 23.27 -63.73
C GLN A 213 23.38 22.56 -64.91
N TYR A 214 22.38 21.71 -64.78
CA TYR A 214 21.64 21.12 -65.88
C TYR A 214 20.99 22.17 -66.77
N GLY A 215 20.34 23.19 -66.17
CA GLY A 215 19.75 24.33 -66.88
C GLY A 215 20.77 25.11 -67.66
N MET A 216 21.97 25.42 -67.11
CA MET A 216 23.07 26.09 -67.80
C MET A 216 23.63 25.26 -68.96
N ALA A 217 23.77 23.94 -68.81
CA ALA A 217 24.22 23.06 -69.87
C ALA A 217 23.25 23.02 -71.07
N LEU A 218 21.94 23.03 -70.79
CA LEU A 218 20.93 23.12 -71.81
C LEU A 218 20.98 24.49 -72.53
N ALA A 219 21.11 25.60 -71.85
CA ALA A 219 21.17 26.93 -72.37
C ALA A 219 22.42 27.16 -73.24
N SER A 220 23.55 26.50 -72.87
CA SER A 220 24.79 26.54 -73.64
C SER A 220 24.85 25.58 -74.82
N GLY A 221 23.84 24.75 -75.02
CA GLY A 221 23.79 23.71 -76.05
C GLY A 221 24.69 22.51 -75.80
N ASN A 222 25.28 22.37 -74.63
CA ASN A 222 26.17 21.23 -74.23
C ASN A 222 25.37 19.99 -73.88
N LYS A 223 24.94 19.26 -74.92
CA LYS A 223 24.13 18.05 -74.79
C LYS A 223 24.81 16.90 -73.96
N SER A 224 26.16 16.83 -74.03
CA SER A 224 26.92 15.83 -73.31
C SER A 224 26.85 16.10 -71.81
N ALA A 225 27.16 17.33 -71.39
CA ALA A 225 27.07 17.70 -69.97
C ALA A 225 25.63 17.57 -69.42
N ALA A 226 24.64 18.00 -70.21
CA ALA A 226 23.23 17.88 -69.81
C ALA A 226 22.80 16.42 -69.53
N ARG A 227 23.20 15.48 -70.41
CA ARG A 227 22.92 14.06 -70.21
C ARG A 227 23.57 13.45 -68.91
N THR A 228 24.84 13.85 -68.68
CA THR A 228 25.54 13.44 -67.46
C THR A 228 24.82 13.93 -66.21
N MET A 229 24.48 15.19 -66.15
CA MET A 229 23.77 15.83 -65.03
C MET A 229 22.37 15.22 -64.84
N GLN A 230 21.65 14.93 -65.93
CA GLN A 230 20.35 14.26 -65.86
C GLN A 230 20.48 12.83 -65.29
N SER A 231 21.51 12.09 -65.67
CA SER A 231 21.78 10.76 -65.10
C SER A 231 22.09 10.84 -63.59
N ASP A 232 22.87 11.83 -63.19
CA ASP A 232 23.23 12.00 -61.77
C ASP A 232 22.03 12.47 -60.95
N LEU A 233 21.19 13.35 -61.45
CA LEU A 233 19.90 13.71 -60.81
C LEU A 233 19.00 12.48 -60.65
N GLN A 234 18.92 11.57 -61.65
CA GLN A 234 18.12 10.35 -61.53
C GLN A 234 18.66 9.40 -60.45
N LYS A 235 19.99 9.27 -60.36
CA LYS A 235 20.62 8.45 -59.30
C LYS A 235 20.31 9.01 -57.91
N ILE A 236 20.51 10.31 -57.73
CA ILE A 236 20.23 10.98 -56.44
C ILE A 236 18.76 10.89 -56.12
N ALA A 237 17.84 11.13 -57.06
CA ALA A 237 16.40 11.04 -56.86
C ALA A 237 15.97 9.61 -56.41
N GLY A 238 16.63 8.55 -56.89
CA GLY A 238 16.37 7.21 -56.46
C GLY A 238 16.71 6.91 -54.98
N LEU A 239 17.63 7.70 -54.42
CA LEU A 239 18.06 7.56 -52.99
C LEU A 239 17.41 8.58 -52.07
N ALA A 240 16.66 9.56 -52.60
CA ALA A 240 16.03 10.65 -51.87
C ALA A 240 15.17 10.18 -50.70
N ASN A 241 14.26 9.23 -50.98
CA ASN A 241 13.35 8.71 -49.96
C ASN A 241 14.10 8.01 -48.80
N GLY A 242 15.18 7.27 -49.12
CA GLY A 242 16.02 6.65 -48.12
C GLY A 242 16.72 7.69 -47.23
N TYR A 243 17.32 8.71 -47.81
CA TYR A 243 17.99 9.77 -47.08
C TYR A 243 17.02 10.56 -46.18
N ASN A 244 15.91 11.02 -46.76
CA ASN A 244 14.92 11.81 -46.02
C ASN A 244 14.30 11.01 -44.86
N ASN A 245 13.96 9.73 -45.08
CA ASN A 245 13.42 8.87 -44.04
C ASN A 245 14.42 8.62 -42.91
N LEU A 246 15.71 8.38 -43.24
CA LEU A 246 16.76 8.20 -42.25
C LEU A 246 17.03 9.47 -41.46
N SER A 247 17.09 10.63 -42.12
CA SER A 247 17.32 11.92 -41.47
C SER A 247 16.18 12.28 -40.52
N ALA A 248 14.92 12.13 -40.92
CA ALA A 248 13.75 12.36 -40.10
C ALA A 248 13.68 11.35 -38.91
N PHE A 249 14.03 10.09 -39.19
CA PHE A 249 14.10 9.08 -38.13
C PHE A 249 15.16 9.44 -37.06
N LEU A 250 16.37 9.82 -37.49
CA LEU A 250 17.47 10.19 -36.60
C LEU A 250 17.11 11.42 -35.76
N GLU A 251 16.50 12.45 -36.32
CA GLU A 251 16.04 13.62 -35.59
C GLU A 251 15.08 13.24 -34.46
N GLY A 252 14.01 12.50 -34.77
CA GLY A 252 13.05 12.03 -33.77
C GLY A 252 13.66 11.07 -32.76
N ALA A 253 14.59 10.19 -33.21
CA ALA A 253 15.24 9.22 -32.33
C ALA A 253 16.20 9.88 -31.34
N TYR A 254 16.92 10.92 -31.70
CA TYR A 254 17.77 11.69 -30.80
C TYR A 254 16.94 12.44 -29.74
N GLU A 255 15.83 13.07 -30.17
CA GLU A 255 14.90 13.69 -29.22
C GLU A 255 14.38 12.66 -28.20
N GLN A 256 13.89 11.53 -28.71
CA GLN A 256 13.43 10.42 -27.84
C GLN A 256 14.55 9.91 -26.91
N GLN A 257 15.79 9.76 -27.41
CA GLN A 257 16.93 9.36 -26.59
C GLN A 257 17.20 10.35 -25.45
N SER A 258 17.13 11.66 -25.75
CA SER A 258 17.30 12.72 -24.75
C SER A 258 16.26 12.63 -23.64
N LEU A 259 14.98 12.45 -24.00
CA LEU A 259 13.89 12.27 -23.05
C LEU A 259 14.06 10.98 -22.23
N LEU A 260 14.48 9.87 -22.87
CA LEU A 260 14.74 8.61 -22.19
C LEU A 260 15.91 8.71 -21.20
N LYS A 261 16.99 9.42 -21.56
CA LYS A 261 18.11 9.67 -20.64
C LYS A 261 17.65 10.40 -19.38
N LYS A 262 16.84 11.45 -19.53
CA LYS A 262 16.23 12.17 -18.40
C LYS A 262 15.35 11.24 -17.55
N ARG A 263 14.51 10.41 -18.18
CA ARG A 263 13.62 9.47 -17.50
C ARG A 263 14.40 8.38 -16.73
N VAL A 264 15.49 7.86 -17.32
CA VAL A 264 16.37 6.89 -16.63
C VAL A 264 16.94 7.51 -15.37
N GLU A 265 17.39 8.76 -15.42
CA GLU A 265 17.94 9.44 -14.25
C GLU A 265 16.90 9.66 -13.14
N LEU A 266 15.67 10.06 -13.50
CA LEU A 266 14.55 10.14 -12.56
C LEU A 266 14.29 8.81 -11.86
N MET A 267 14.20 7.73 -12.64
CA MET A 267 13.92 6.39 -12.09
C MET A 267 15.10 5.84 -11.28
N ARG A 268 16.35 6.22 -11.60
CA ARG A 268 17.52 5.89 -10.80
C ARG A 268 17.41 6.49 -9.41
N VAL A 269 17.06 7.77 -9.31
CA VAL A 269 16.87 8.46 -8.03
C VAL A 269 15.80 7.76 -7.21
N ASP A 270 14.66 7.41 -7.79
CA ASP A 270 13.58 6.70 -7.09
C ASP A 270 13.98 5.30 -6.63
N ALA A 271 14.84 4.60 -7.39
CA ALA A 271 15.31 3.26 -7.06
C ALA A 271 16.40 3.24 -5.97
N GLU A 272 17.18 4.30 -5.85
CA GLU A 272 18.32 4.40 -4.93
C GLU A 272 17.99 5.13 -3.63
N THR A 273 16.96 6.01 -3.64
CA THR A 273 16.62 6.84 -2.49
C THR A 273 15.57 6.16 -1.61
N GLN A 274 15.82 6.18 -0.31
CA GLN A 274 14.88 5.69 0.70
C GLN A 274 14.41 6.87 1.54
N LEU A 275 13.10 7.11 1.54
CA LEU A 275 12.46 8.06 2.46
C LEU A 275 11.53 7.30 3.40
N PRO A 276 11.41 7.75 4.66
CA PRO A 276 10.43 7.17 5.59
C PRO A 276 9.02 7.21 4.99
N SER A 277 8.31 6.08 5.07
CA SER A 277 6.91 6.00 4.62
C SER A 277 5.94 6.48 5.68
N SER A 278 6.42 6.59 6.93
CA SER A 278 5.65 7.05 8.08
C SER A 278 6.48 7.90 9.02
N PHE A 279 5.79 8.73 9.77
CA PHE A 279 6.34 9.57 10.82
C PHE A 279 5.64 9.23 12.14
N VAL A 280 6.39 8.67 13.09
CA VAL A 280 5.85 8.30 14.41
C VAL A 280 5.74 9.56 15.27
N VAL A 281 4.51 9.85 15.69
CA VAL A 281 4.18 10.99 16.56
C VAL A 281 4.30 10.60 18.02
N ASP A 282 3.80 9.40 18.35
CA ASP A 282 3.77 8.90 19.71
C ASP A 282 4.20 7.43 19.72
N TYR A 283 5.31 7.15 20.40
CA TYR A 283 5.81 5.79 20.57
C TYR A 283 5.06 5.07 21.66
N ALA A 284 4.83 3.79 21.46
CA ALA A 284 4.21 2.94 22.48
C ALA A 284 5.08 2.87 23.73
N SER A 285 4.44 3.01 24.89
CA SER A 285 5.02 2.79 26.21
C SER A 285 4.39 1.56 26.87
N ALA A 286 5.11 0.94 27.81
CA ALA A 286 4.56 -0.14 28.61
C ALA A 286 3.44 0.40 29.50
N ALA A 287 2.27 -0.27 29.48
CA ALA A 287 1.14 0.19 30.24
C ALA A 287 1.31 -0.14 31.74
N ASP A 288 1.09 0.84 32.59
CA ASP A 288 1.13 0.65 34.06
C ASP A 288 -0.11 -0.06 34.63
N LYS A 289 -1.21 -0.06 33.88
CA LYS A 289 -2.50 -0.63 34.28
C LYS A 289 -3.04 -1.54 33.19
N LYS A 290 -3.68 -2.63 33.62
CA LYS A 290 -4.39 -3.52 32.71
C LYS A 290 -5.54 -2.82 31.99
N SER A 291 -5.71 -3.16 30.74
CA SER A 291 -6.80 -2.71 29.86
C SER A 291 -8.00 -3.68 29.94
N LYS A 292 -7.74 -4.99 30.01
CA LYS A 292 -8.75 -6.06 30.11
C LYS A 292 -8.35 -7.07 31.17
N PRO A 293 -9.31 -7.83 31.77
CA PRO A 293 -10.74 -7.60 31.71
C PRO A 293 -11.20 -6.44 32.60
N VAL A 294 -12.28 -5.77 32.21
CA VAL A 294 -12.95 -4.77 33.04
C VAL A 294 -13.84 -5.50 34.05
N ARG A 295 -13.25 -5.94 35.17
CA ARG A 295 -13.88 -6.87 36.15
C ARG A 295 -15.25 -6.40 36.64
N TRP A 296 -15.39 -5.13 37.00
CA TRP A 296 -16.68 -4.61 37.49
C TRP A 296 -17.80 -4.76 36.46
N LEU A 297 -17.46 -4.55 35.15
CA LEU A 297 -18.42 -4.67 34.04
C LEU A 297 -18.91 -6.12 33.88
N ILE A 298 -18.00 -7.11 33.99
CA ILE A 298 -18.35 -8.53 33.95
C ILE A 298 -19.31 -8.85 35.04
N VAL A 299 -19.04 -8.44 36.30
CA VAL A 299 -19.88 -8.69 37.45
C VAL A 299 -21.27 -8.08 37.27
N VAL A 300 -21.35 -6.80 36.87
CA VAL A 300 -22.64 -6.12 36.69
C VAL A 300 -23.45 -6.77 35.56
N MET A 301 -22.81 -7.03 34.40
CA MET A 301 -23.51 -7.64 33.25
C MET A 301 -24.03 -9.05 33.59
N THR A 302 -23.22 -9.84 34.26
CA THR A 302 -23.65 -11.22 34.71
C THR A 302 -24.81 -11.14 35.67
N ALA A 303 -24.78 -10.23 36.65
CA ALA A 303 -25.87 -10.01 37.58
C ALA A 303 -27.16 -9.60 36.89
N VAL A 304 -27.09 -8.65 35.95
CA VAL A 304 -28.26 -8.18 35.20
C VAL A 304 -28.87 -9.30 34.35
N ILE A 305 -28.02 -10.08 33.66
CA ILE A 305 -28.47 -11.22 32.85
C ILE A 305 -29.11 -12.29 33.72
N ALA A 306 -28.49 -12.61 34.86
CA ALA A 306 -29.01 -13.62 35.78
C ALA A 306 -30.37 -13.24 36.38
N VAL A 307 -30.52 -11.98 36.81
CA VAL A 307 -31.80 -11.42 37.29
C VAL A 307 -32.87 -11.45 36.20
N GLY A 308 -32.52 -11.00 34.99
CA GLY A 308 -33.43 -10.98 33.83
C GLY A 308 -33.89 -12.41 33.44
N ALA A 309 -32.97 -13.36 33.36
CA ALA A 309 -33.27 -14.76 33.05
C ALA A 309 -34.15 -15.40 34.14
N SER A 310 -33.83 -15.14 35.41
CA SER A 310 -34.63 -15.65 36.56
C SER A 310 -36.03 -15.04 36.56
N PHE A 311 -36.19 -13.77 36.27
CA PHE A 311 -37.48 -13.12 36.15
C PHE A 311 -38.34 -13.79 35.06
N LEU A 312 -37.77 -14.00 33.86
CA LEU A 312 -38.47 -14.67 32.75
C LEU A 312 -38.83 -16.12 33.10
N ALA A 313 -37.91 -16.85 33.73
CA ALA A 313 -38.16 -18.22 34.15
C ALA A 313 -39.28 -18.34 35.19
N MET A 314 -39.29 -17.45 36.19
CA MET A 314 -40.36 -17.40 37.19
C MET A 314 -41.71 -17.03 36.58
N LEU A 315 -41.73 -16.10 35.60
CA LEU A 315 -42.92 -15.67 34.92
C LEU A 315 -43.51 -16.79 34.03
N ALA A 316 -42.64 -17.54 33.35
CA ALA A 316 -43.03 -18.71 32.57
C ALA A 316 -43.57 -19.81 33.48
N TRP A 317 -42.94 -20.05 34.62
CA TRP A 317 -43.41 -21.04 35.61
C TRP A 317 -44.78 -20.71 36.17
N GLU A 318 -45.04 -19.43 36.53
CA GLU A 318 -46.36 -19.03 37.04
C GLU A 318 -47.45 -19.14 35.96
N THR A 319 -47.16 -18.82 34.70
CA THR A 319 -48.08 -18.98 33.57
C THR A 319 -48.42 -20.48 33.33
N LEU A 320 -47.41 -21.36 33.43
CA LEU A 320 -47.62 -22.80 33.29
C LEU A 320 -48.47 -23.37 34.44
N GLN A 321 -48.19 -22.98 35.70
CA GLN A 321 -48.97 -23.39 36.85
C GLN A 321 -50.45 -22.96 36.73
N ARG A 322 -50.72 -21.73 36.27
CA ARG A 322 -52.08 -21.25 36.02
C ARG A 322 -52.79 -22.00 34.91
N ALA A 323 -52.04 -22.48 33.91
CA ALA A 323 -52.61 -23.27 32.81
C ALA A 323 -52.92 -24.72 33.22
N GLN A 324 -52.24 -25.25 34.25
CA GLN A 324 -52.45 -26.61 34.77
C GLN A 324 -53.48 -26.70 35.88
N THR A 325 -53.97 -25.58 36.42
CA THR A 325 -55.10 -25.53 37.31
C THR A 325 -56.31 -25.01 36.59
N PRO A 326 -57.06 -25.85 35.86
CA PRO A 326 -58.36 -25.47 35.31
C PRO A 326 -59.32 -25.33 36.51
N ASN A 327 -60.12 -24.25 36.49
CA ASN A 327 -61.12 -23.89 37.49
C ASN A 327 -61.81 -25.08 38.15
N ALA A 328 -61.61 -25.27 39.46
CA ALA A 328 -62.51 -25.98 40.30
C ALA A 328 -63.58 -25.01 40.83
#